data_eec54f34c802803cd70aaaffccaf9b9b
#
_entry.id   eec54f34c802803cd70aaaffccaf9b9b
#
_cell.length_a   1.000
_cell.length_b   1.000
_cell.length_c   1.000
_cell.angle_alpha   90.00
_cell.angle_beta   90.00
_cell.angle_gamma   90.00
#
_symmetry.space_group_name_H-M   'P 1'
#
loop_
_entity.id
_entity.type
_entity.pdbx_description
1 polymer ?
#
loop_
_entity_poly.entity_id
_entity_poly.type
_entity_poly.pdbx_seq_one_letter_code
_entity_poly.pdbx_strand_id
1 'polypeptide(L)'
;YDLVGGDAYYMGGGRCSVGFSVTQGSTPGFATAGHCGTVGTSTTGYNQAAQGTFEESSFPGDDMAWVSVNSDWNTTPTVNEGEVTVSGSTEAAVGASICRSGSTTGWHCGTIQQHNTSVTYPEGTITGVTRTSVCAEPGDSGGSYISGSQAQGVTSGGSGNCTSGGTTYHQPINPLLSAYGLDLVTG
;
A
#
# COMPACT_ATOMS: atom_id res chain seq x y z
N TYR A 1 -15.60 11.68 3.18
CA TYR A 1 -14.36 11.32 3.88
C TYR A 1 -13.22 11.23 2.90
N ASP A 2 -12.01 11.54 3.33
CA ASP A 2 -10.83 11.53 2.47
C ASP A 2 -10.10 10.18 2.54
N LEU A 3 -9.65 9.71 1.37
CA LEU A 3 -8.70 8.60 1.26
C LEU A 3 -7.29 9.17 1.40
N VAL A 4 -6.60 8.79 2.46
CA VAL A 4 -5.21 9.20 2.70
C VAL A 4 -4.34 7.96 2.91
N GLY A 5 -3.24 7.86 2.18
CA GLY A 5 -2.33 6.72 2.30
C GLY A 5 -1.81 6.56 3.72
N GLY A 6 -1.86 5.33 4.23
CA GLY A 6 -1.50 4.98 5.60
C GLY A 6 -2.68 4.89 6.56
N ASP A 7 -3.85 5.43 6.21
CA ASP A 7 -5.03 5.30 7.05
C ASP A 7 -5.53 3.86 7.11
N ALA A 8 -6.15 3.52 8.24
CA ALA A 8 -6.71 2.19 8.43
C ALA A 8 -7.93 1.95 7.54
N TYR A 9 -8.10 0.72 7.09
CA TYR A 9 -9.37 0.21 6.62
C TYR A 9 -9.59 -1.19 7.17
N TYR A 10 -10.85 -1.59 7.24
CA TYR A 10 -11.25 -2.85 7.89
C TYR A 10 -12.00 -3.73 6.92
N MET A 11 -11.78 -5.04 7.03
CA MET A 11 -12.45 -6.06 6.26
C MET A 11 -12.76 -7.25 7.18
N GLY A 12 -14.01 -7.36 7.61
CA GLY A 12 -14.39 -8.34 8.62
C GLY A 12 -13.64 -8.08 9.93
N GLY A 13 -12.94 -9.08 10.45
CA GLY A 13 -12.13 -8.95 11.66
C GLY A 13 -10.71 -8.45 11.44
N GLY A 14 -10.31 -8.16 10.18
CA GLY A 14 -8.96 -7.74 9.84
C GLY A 14 -8.83 -6.24 9.64
N ARG A 15 -7.59 -5.75 9.70
CA ARG A 15 -7.25 -4.36 9.44
C ARG A 15 -5.98 -4.29 8.58
N CYS A 16 -6.03 -3.46 7.55
CA CYS A 16 -4.88 -3.10 6.74
C CYS A 16 -4.82 -1.58 6.59
N SER A 17 -3.91 -1.11 5.78
CA SER A 17 -3.70 0.33 5.55
C SER A 17 -3.90 0.66 4.07
N VAL A 18 -4.46 1.84 3.82
CA VAL A 18 -4.60 2.40 2.47
C VAL A 18 -3.21 2.66 1.90
N GLY A 19 -2.98 2.26 0.65
CA GLY A 19 -1.75 2.58 -0.06
C GLY A 19 -1.83 3.96 -0.70
N PHE A 20 -2.37 4.02 -1.90
CA PHE A 20 -2.47 5.25 -2.67
C PHE A 20 -3.85 5.35 -3.31
N SER A 21 -4.37 6.57 -3.40
CA SER A 21 -5.58 6.82 -4.18
C SER A 21 -5.32 6.58 -5.66
N VAL A 22 -6.27 5.90 -6.30
CA VAL A 22 -6.22 5.57 -7.73
C VAL A 22 -7.58 5.80 -8.35
N THR A 23 -7.62 5.82 -9.68
CA THR A 23 -8.87 5.76 -10.44
C THR A 23 -8.76 4.70 -11.53
N GLN A 24 -9.88 4.04 -11.82
CA GLN A 24 -10.03 3.23 -13.03
C GLN A 24 -11.12 3.89 -13.87
N GLY A 25 -10.73 4.62 -14.92
CA GLY A 25 -11.66 5.50 -15.62
C GLY A 25 -12.23 6.52 -14.65
N SER A 26 -13.55 6.54 -14.46
CA SER A 26 -14.24 7.42 -13.51
C SER A 26 -14.45 6.80 -12.13
N THR A 27 -14.03 5.56 -11.92
CA THR A 27 -14.22 4.86 -10.64
C THR A 27 -13.08 5.16 -9.68
N PRO A 28 -13.34 5.83 -8.54
CA PRO A 28 -12.31 6.10 -7.54
C PRO A 28 -12.05 4.89 -6.66
N GLY A 29 -10.85 4.83 -6.11
CA GLY A 29 -10.48 3.77 -5.19
C GLY A 29 -9.08 3.94 -4.62
N PHE A 30 -8.54 2.86 -4.08
CA PHE A 30 -7.17 2.86 -3.57
C PHE A 30 -6.45 1.53 -3.85
N ALA A 31 -5.15 1.62 -4.04
CA ALA A 31 -4.25 0.49 -4.13
C ALA A 31 -3.88 0.00 -2.74
N THR A 32 -3.76 -1.30 -2.57
CA THR A 32 -3.39 -1.94 -1.30
C THR A 32 -2.76 -3.30 -1.58
N ALA A 33 -2.47 -4.08 -0.53
CA ALA A 33 -1.87 -5.40 -0.66
C ALA A 33 -2.93 -6.49 -0.95
N GLY A 34 -2.55 -7.44 -1.79
CA GLY A 34 -3.44 -8.55 -2.16
C GLY A 34 -3.79 -9.46 -0.99
N HIS A 35 -2.87 -9.65 -0.05
CA HIS A 35 -3.13 -10.51 1.11
C HIS A 35 -4.18 -9.91 2.07
N CYS A 36 -4.54 -8.62 1.92
CA CYS A 36 -5.54 -7.98 2.76
C CYS A 36 -6.98 -8.41 2.46
N GLY A 37 -7.25 -8.88 1.24
CA GLY A 37 -8.60 -9.34 0.90
C GLY A 37 -8.68 -10.00 -0.46
N THR A 38 -9.78 -10.69 -0.69
CA THR A 38 -10.11 -11.31 -1.98
C THR A 38 -11.18 -10.50 -2.69
N VAL A 39 -11.31 -10.71 -4.00
CA VAL A 39 -12.33 -10.06 -4.83
C VAL A 39 -13.71 -10.20 -4.18
N GLY A 40 -14.43 -9.09 -4.06
CA GLY A 40 -15.77 -9.06 -3.47
C GLY A 40 -15.78 -8.74 -1.97
N THR A 41 -14.63 -8.73 -1.29
CA THR A 41 -14.55 -8.35 0.13
C THR A 41 -14.94 -6.89 0.30
N SER A 42 -15.87 -6.60 1.22
CA SER A 42 -16.29 -5.24 1.56
C SER A 42 -15.35 -4.62 2.58
N THR A 43 -15.16 -3.31 2.50
CA THR A 43 -14.34 -2.56 3.45
C THR A 43 -15.13 -1.46 4.16
N THR A 44 -14.67 -1.13 5.38
CA THR A 44 -15.01 0.10 6.07
C THR A 44 -13.73 0.91 6.28
N GLY A 45 -13.84 2.23 6.36
CA GLY A 45 -12.69 3.11 6.51
C GLY A 45 -12.19 3.25 7.95
N TYR A 46 -11.27 4.18 8.17
CA TYR A 46 -10.71 4.46 9.50
C TYR A 46 -11.79 4.81 10.53
N ASN A 47 -12.89 5.38 10.07
CA ASN A 47 -14.04 5.81 10.89
C ASN A 47 -15.14 4.76 10.97
N GLN A 48 -14.91 3.54 10.48
CA GLN A 48 -15.87 2.43 10.39
C GLN A 48 -17.07 2.70 9.46
N ALA A 49 -17.03 3.78 8.67
CA ALA A 49 -18.05 4.04 7.65
C ALA A 49 -17.85 3.09 6.46
N ALA A 50 -18.95 2.66 5.85
CA ALA A 50 -18.91 1.85 4.63
C ALA A 50 -18.04 2.54 3.59
N GLN A 51 -17.12 1.80 2.98
CA GLN A 51 -16.09 2.38 2.13
C GLN A 51 -16.09 1.81 0.72
N GLY A 52 -15.85 0.52 0.55
CA GLY A 52 -15.65 -0.01 -0.77
C GLY A 52 -15.65 -1.53 -0.85
N THR A 53 -15.19 -2.02 -2.00
CA THR A 53 -15.15 -3.44 -2.33
C THR A 53 -13.86 -3.75 -3.10
N PHE A 54 -13.20 -4.83 -2.74
CA PHE A 54 -12.05 -5.34 -3.49
C PHE A 54 -12.48 -5.73 -4.90
N GLU A 55 -11.93 -5.04 -5.90
CA GLU A 55 -12.23 -5.28 -7.31
C GLU A 55 -11.30 -6.32 -7.92
N GLU A 56 -10.01 -6.24 -7.59
CA GLU A 56 -8.98 -7.15 -8.05
C GLU A 56 -8.01 -7.43 -6.91
N SER A 57 -7.51 -8.67 -6.82
CA SER A 57 -6.55 -9.06 -5.80
C SER A 57 -5.70 -10.21 -6.31
N SER A 58 -4.38 -10.12 -6.13
CA SER A 58 -3.42 -11.12 -6.57
C SER A 58 -2.43 -11.39 -5.43
N PHE A 59 -2.56 -12.58 -4.83
CA PHE A 59 -1.70 -13.06 -3.74
C PHE A 59 -1.92 -14.59 -3.58
N PRO A 60 -0.85 -15.44 -3.43
CA PRO A 60 0.57 -15.12 -3.55
C PRO A 60 1.03 -14.95 -5.01
N GLY A 61 2.33 -14.89 -5.22
CA GLY A 61 2.95 -14.58 -6.50
C GLY A 61 3.25 -13.09 -6.57
N ASP A 62 2.22 -12.29 -6.66
CA ASP A 62 2.23 -10.84 -6.39
C ASP A 62 1.58 -10.58 -5.03
N ASP A 63 1.60 -9.35 -4.58
CA ASP A 63 0.87 -8.93 -3.37
C ASP A 63 0.21 -7.59 -3.63
N MET A 64 -0.75 -7.58 -4.53
CA MET A 64 -1.39 -6.35 -5.01
C MET A 64 -2.90 -6.51 -5.11
N ALA A 65 -3.61 -5.41 -4.84
CA ALA A 65 -5.04 -5.31 -4.95
C ALA A 65 -5.47 -3.86 -5.15
N TRP A 66 -6.72 -3.67 -5.59
CA TRP A 66 -7.33 -2.36 -5.51
C TRP A 66 -8.78 -2.49 -5.05
N VAL A 67 -9.21 -1.46 -4.33
CA VAL A 67 -10.54 -1.36 -3.73
C VAL A 67 -11.24 -0.16 -4.35
N SER A 68 -12.42 -0.38 -4.95
CA SER A 68 -13.26 0.74 -5.40
C SER A 68 -14.01 1.29 -4.20
N VAL A 69 -14.21 2.61 -4.15
CA VAL A 69 -14.90 3.27 -3.05
C VAL A 69 -16.22 3.89 -3.49
N ASN A 70 -17.14 4.04 -2.53
CA ASN A 70 -18.43 4.67 -2.78
C ASN A 70 -18.30 6.21 -2.79
N SER A 71 -19.41 6.90 -3.05
CA SER A 71 -19.42 8.35 -3.22
C SER A 71 -19.18 9.16 -1.94
N ASP A 72 -19.14 8.50 -0.77
CA ASP A 72 -18.83 9.15 0.50
C ASP A 72 -17.32 9.36 0.70
N TRP A 73 -16.50 8.75 -0.16
CA TRP A 73 -15.04 8.78 -0.06
C TRP A 73 -14.45 9.53 -1.25
N ASN A 74 -13.50 10.43 -0.96
CA ASN A 74 -12.81 11.23 -1.94
C ASN A 74 -11.37 10.80 -2.08
N THR A 75 -10.89 10.60 -3.30
CA THR A 75 -9.47 10.39 -3.55
C THR A 75 -8.69 11.66 -3.23
N THR A 76 -7.50 11.48 -2.66
CA THR A 76 -6.56 12.59 -2.42
C THR A 76 -5.17 12.17 -2.91
N PRO A 77 -4.31 13.12 -3.28
CA PRO A 77 -2.95 12.81 -3.68
C PRO A 77 -2.00 12.78 -2.47
N THR A 78 -2.48 12.31 -1.30
CA THR A 78 -1.69 12.45 -0.07
C THR A 78 -1.53 11.16 0.69
N VAL A 79 -0.44 11.09 1.45
CA VAL A 79 -0.14 10.04 2.42
C VAL A 79 0.31 10.67 3.74
N ASN A 80 0.49 9.89 4.79
CA ASN A 80 0.95 10.33 6.10
C ASN A 80 0.10 11.47 6.67
N GLU A 81 -1.18 11.18 6.92
CA GLU A 81 -2.12 12.15 7.50
C GLU A 81 -2.28 13.42 6.65
N GLY A 82 -2.03 13.32 5.35
CA GLY A 82 -2.12 14.43 4.42
C GLY A 82 -0.87 15.29 4.31
N GLU A 83 0.19 14.96 5.04
CA GLU A 83 1.41 15.77 5.09
C GLU A 83 2.32 15.61 3.88
N VAL A 84 2.22 14.49 3.16
CA VAL A 84 3.08 14.21 2.00
C VAL A 84 2.23 14.09 0.75
N THR A 85 2.57 14.88 -0.27
CA THR A 85 1.89 14.87 -1.56
C THR A 85 2.59 13.94 -2.53
N VAL A 86 1.80 13.11 -3.21
CA VAL A 86 2.25 12.18 -4.25
C VAL A 86 2.24 12.93 -5.58
N SER A 87 3.37 13.04 -6.25
CA SER A 87 3.46 13.73 -7.54
C SER A 87 3.78 12.81 -8.72
N GLY A 88 4.08 11.55 -8.47
CA GLY A 88 4.37 10.57 -9.50
C GLY A 88 4.71 9.21 -8.92
N SER A 89 5.26 8.33 -9.77
CA SER A 89 5.64 6.96 -9.37
C SER A 89 6.97 6.53 -9.99
N THR A 90 7.91 7.45 -10.13
CA THR A 90 9.25 7.11 -10.60
C THR A 90 9.95 6.22 -9.58
N GLU A 91 10.42 5.06 -10.02
CA GLU A 91 11.13 4.12 -9.15
C GLU A 91 12.44 4.71 -8.67
N ALA A 92 12.65 4.73 -7.35
CA ALA A 92 13.90 5.19 -6.75
C ALA A 92 14.95 4.08 -6.80
N ALA A 93 16.23 4.49 -6.86
CA ALA A 93 17.34 3.57 -6.95
C ALA A 93 17.63 2.87 -5.61
N VAL A 94 18.30 1.73 -5.66
CA VAL A 94 18.88 1.08 -4.47
C VAL A 94 19.79 2.07 -3.75
N GLY A 95 19.66 2.15 -2.43
CA GLY A 95 20.36 3.12 -1.58
C GLY A 95 19.57 4.41 -1.34
N ALA A 96 18.51 4.67 -2.09
CA ALA A 96 17.68 5.85 -1.86
C ALA A 96 16.92 5.76 -0.53
N SER A 97 16.65 6.92 0.04
CA SER A 97 15.77 7.05 1.20
C SER A 97 14.33 6.71 0.82
N ILE A 98 13.65 5.98 1.66
CA ILE A 98 12.26 5.59 1.47
C ILE A 98 11.52 5.64 2.80
N CYS A 99 10.27 6.06 2.77
CA CYS A 99 9.43 6.13 3.97
C CYS A 99 8.15 5.34 3.78
N ARG A 100 7.55 4.90 4.88
CA ARG A 100 6.32 4.14 4.89
C ARG A 100 5.29 4.78 5.82
N SER A 101 4.05 4.83 5.36
CA SER A 101 2.90 5.25 6.17
C SER A 101 1.98 4.05 6.41
N GLY A 102 1.66 3.78 7.67
CA GLY A 102 0.79 2.67 8.04
C GLY A 102 -0.03 2.95 9.29
N SER A 103 -1.13 2.23 9.44
CA SER A 103 -2.11 2.50 10.49
C SER A 103 -1.72 1.99 11.87
N THR A 104 -0.76 1.07 11.96
CA THR A 104 -0.28 0.54 13.24
C THR A 104 0.87 1.38 13.78
N THR A 105 1.91 1.62 12.98
CA THR A 105 3.15 2.25 13.46
C THR A 105 3.38 3.66 12.94
N GLY A 106 2.51 4.17 12.07
CA GLY A 106 2.61 5.52 11.53
C GLY A 106 3.69 5.65 10.46
N TRP A 107 4.57 6.61 10.62
CA TRP A 107 5.57 7.01 9.62
C TRP A 107 6.96 6.58 10.04
N HIS A 108 7.60 5.76 9.21
CA HIS A 108 8.96 5.28 9.41
C HIS A 108 9.72 5.30 8.09
N CYS A 109 11.01 5.57 8.17
CA CYS A 109 11.88 5.67 7.01
C CYS A 109 13.08 4.73 7.12
N GLY A 110 13.71 4.50 5.98
CA GLY A 110 14.91 3.66 5.85
C GLY A 110 15.48 3.80 4.45
N THR A 111 16.07 2.75 3.93
CA THR A 111 16.70 2.73 2.61
C THR A 111 16.22 1.54 1.77
N ILE A 112 16.20 1.72 0.46
CA ILE A 112 15.96 0.65 -0.51
C ILE A 112 17.23 -0.20 -0.57
N GLN A 113 17.09 -1.51 -0.34
CA GLN A 113 18.22 -2.44 -0.30
C GLN A 113 18.35 -3.24 -1.58
N GLN A 114 17.24 -3.64 -2.19
CA GLN A 114 17.26 -4.48 -3.38
C GLN A 114 15.91 -4.42 -4.10
N HIS A 115 15.94 -4.23 -5.41
CA HIS A 115 14.78 -4.41 -6.27
C HIS A 115 14.71 -5.83 -6.83
N ASN A 116 13.54 -6.19 -7.33
CA ASN A 116 13.29 -7.44 -8.04
C ASN A 116 13.79 -8.67 -7.28
N THR A 117 13.46 -8.71 -5.99
CA THR A 117 13.75 -9.86 -5.13
C THR A 117 12.48 -10.63 -4.82
N SER A 118 12.58 -11.65 -4.01
CA SER A 118 11.44 -12.47 -3.59
C SER A 118 11.42 -12.64 -2.09
N VAL A 119 10.25 -12.94 -1.56
CA VAL A 119 10.03 -13.26 -0.14
C VAL A 119 9.04 -14.42 -0.07
N THR A 120 9.28 -15.35 0.85
CA THR A 120 8.41 -16.51 1.05
C THR A 120 7.66 -16.38 2.37
N TYR A 121 6.34 -16.41 2.29
CA TYR A 121 5.42 -16.48 3.42
C TYR A 121 4.82 -17.91 3.51
N PRO A 122 4.10 -18.24 4.60
CA PRO A 122 3.41 -19.53 4.68
C PRO A 122 2.48 -19.82 3.51
N GLU A 123 1.86 -18.78 2.94
CA GLU A 123 0.92 -18.89 1.82
C GLU A 123 1.61 -19.13 0.47
N GLY A 124 2.89 -18.75 0.34
CA GLY A 124 3.65 -18.90 -0.90
C GLY A 124 4.70 -17.84 -1.10
N THR A 125 5.37 -17.88 -2.24
CA THR A 125 6.44 -16.96 -2.60
C THR A 125 5.90 -15.80 -3.42
N ILE A 126 6.32 -14.59 -3.05
CA ILE A 126 6.05 -13.36 -3.78
C ILE A 126 7.32 -12.98 -4.52
N THR A 127 7.20 -12.63 -5.79
CA THR A 127 8.34 -12.27 -6.63
C THR A 127 8.23 -10.81 -7.10
N GLY A 128 9.36 -10.24 -7.53
CA GLY A 128 9.39 -8.88 -8.06
C GLY A 128 9.19 -7.79 -7.02
N VAL A 129 9.40 -8.10 -5.76
CA VAL A 129 9.25 -7.14 -4.66
C VAL A 129 10.54 -6.38 -4.39
N THR A 130 10.42 -5.27 -3.66
CA THR A 130 11.56 -4.45 -3.21
C THR A 130 11.77 -4.66 -1.72
N ARG A 131 13.03 -4.94 -1.35
CA ARG A 131 13.44 -5.08 0.07
C ARG A 131 13.96 -3.75 0.58
N THR A 132 13.55 -3.41 1.81
CA THR A 132 13.95 -2.18 2.48
C THR A 132 14.36 -2.44 3.92
N SER A 133 15.04 -1.45 4.53
CA SER A 133 15.33 -1.43 5.97
C SER A 133 14.23 -0.74 6.79
N VAL A 134 13.12 -0.38 6.18
CA VAL A 134 11.98 0.23 6.88
C VAL A 134 11.31 -0.81 7.75
N CYS A 135 10.97 -0.46 8.99
CA CYS A 135 10.19 -1.34 9.87
C CYS A 135 8.70 -1.31 9.54
N ALA A 136 7.99 -2.36 9.91
CA ALA A 136 6.53 -2.44 9.86
C ALA A 136 6.05 -3.47 10.88
N GLU A 137 4.76 -3.40 11.21
CA GLU A 137 4.10 -4.34 12.13
C GLU A 137 2.73 -4.74 11.58
N PRO A 138 2.11 -5.80 12.11
CA PRO A 138 0.78 -6.22 11.65
C PRO A 138 -0.22 -5.06 11.64
N GLY A 139 -0.98 -4.95 10.55
CA GLY A 139 -1.92 -3.84 10.30
C GLY A 139 -1.34 -2.75 9.41
N ASP A 140 -0.02 -2.64 9.29
CA ASP A 140 0.64 -1.72 8.35
C ASP A 140 0.55 -2.19 6.90
N SER A 141 0.17 -3.44 6.67
CA SER A 141 0.03 -4.06 5.34
C SER A 141 -0.82 -3.21 4.41
N GLY A 142 -0.38 -3.07 3.17
CA GLY A 142 -1.05 -2.27 2.16
C GLY A 142 -0.67 -0.80 2.17
N GLY A 143 -0.08 -0.32 3.24
CA GLY A 143 0.29 1.09 3.41
C GLY A 143 1.35 1.57 2.43
N SER A 144 1.45 2.89 2.31
CA SER A 144 2.24 3.57 1.29
C SER A 144 3.74 3.47 1.53
N TYR A 145 4.51 3.12 0.51
CA TYR A 145 5.96 3.37 0.45
C TYR A 145 6.21 4.51 -0.53
N ILE A 146 6.91 5.52 -0.08
CA ILE A 146 7.17 6.73 -0.87
C ILE A 146 8.61 7.19 -0.70
N SER A 147 9.24 7.62 -1.81
CA SER A 147 10.58 8.22 -1.81
C SER A 147 10.45 9.66 -2.30
N GLY A 148 10.68 10.62 -1.41
CA GLY A 148 10.34 12.00 -1.69
C GLY A 148 8.84 12.14 -1.98
N SER A 149 8.47 12.57 -3.18
CA SER A 149 7.09 12.66 -3.65
C SER A 149 6.69 11.53 -4.61
N GLN A 150 7.55 10.52 -4.80
CA GLN A 150 7.32 9.46 -5.78
C GLN A 150 6.84 8.18 -5.09
N ALA A 151 5.62 7.75 -5.42
CA ALA A 151 5.06 6.49 -4.94
C ALA A 151 5.93 5.32 -5.36
N GLN A 152 6.28 4.44 -4.42
CA GLN A 152 7.11 3.27 -4.68
C GLN A 152 6.32 1.97 -4.67
N GLY A 153 5.43 1.81 -3.71
CA GLY A 153 4.67 0.58 -3.59
C GLY A 153 3.80 0.50 -2.36
N VAL A 154 3.27 -0.70 -2.13
CA VAL A 154 2.39 -1.00 -0.99
C VAL A 154 3.03 -2.07 -0.12
N THR A 155 2.87 -1.96 1.19
CA THR A 155 3.49 -2.86 2.18
C THR A 155 3.00 -4.29 1.97
N SER A 156 3.93 -5.22 1.71
CA SER A 156 3.64 -6.66 1.67
C SER A 156 3.84 -7.28 3.05
N GLY A 157 5.05 -7.22 3.58
CA GLY A 157 5.36 -7.79 4.88
C GLY A 157 6.85 -7.75 5.16
N GLY A 158 7.30 -8.57 6.10
CA GLY A 158 8.71 -8.62 6.46
C GLY A 158 8.93 -9.27 7.81
N SER A 159 10.04 -8.91 8.44
CA SER A 159 10.45 -9.38 9.77
C SER A 159 10.90 -8.23 10.65
N GLY A 160 10.90 -8.46 11.97
CA GLY A 160 11.24 -7.43 12.93
C GLY A 160 10.05 -6.56 13.34
N ASN A 161 10.34 -5.40 13.91
CA ASN A 161 9.34 -4.46 14.39
C ASN A 161 9.91 -3.03 14.40
N CYS A 162 9.08 -2.05 14.76
CA CYS A 162 9.51 -0.65 14.80
C CYS A 162 10.16 -0.24 16.12
N THR A 163 10.31 -1.15 17.06
CA THR A 163 11.07 -0.93 18.30
C THR A 163 12.55 -1.31 18.12
N SER A 164 12.80 -2.47 17.51
CA SER A 164 14.15 -3.03 17.34
C SER A 164 14.68 -2.90 15.91
N GLY A 165 13.83 -2.54 14.97
CA GLY A 165 14.15 -2.48 13.55
C GLY A 165 13.71 -3.73 12.82
N GLY A 166 13.65 -3.64 11.50
CA GLY A 166 13.17 -4.73 10.68
C GLY A 166 13.62 -4.64 9.23
N THR A 167 13.25 -5.67 8.49
CA THR A 167 13.40 -5.74 7.04
C THR A 167 12.03 -5.92 6.46
N THR A 168 11.64 -5.07 5.51
CA THR A 168 10.32 -5.16 4.88
C THR A 168 10.41 -5.20 3.36
N TYR A 169 9.34 -5.72 2.78
CA TYR A 169 9.17 -5.85 1.34
C TYR A 169 7.91 -5.09 0.93
N HIS A 170 8.00 -4.39 -0.18
CA HIS A 170 6.80 -3.79 -0.76
C HIS A 170 6.58 -4.30 -2.19
N GLN A 171 5.30 -4.41 -2.55
CA GLN A 171 4.86 -4.66 -3.92
C GLN A 171 5.04 -3.36 -4.69
N PRO A 172 5.86 -3.33 -5.78
CA PRO A 172 5.99 -2.11 -6.57
C PRO A 172 4.66 -1.60 -7.12
N ILE A 173 4.50 -0.28 -7.12
CA ILE A 173 3.24 0.36 -7.53
C ILE A 173 3.01 0.30 -9.03
N ASN A 174 4.06 0.47 -9.85
CA ASN A 174 3.88 0.54 -11.31
C ASN A 174 3.33 -0.76 -11.90
N PRO A 175 3.83 -1.95 -11.54
CA PRO A 175 3.20 -3.20 -11.98
C PRO A 175 1.74 -3.34 -11.54
N LEU A 176 1.41 -2.87 -10.34
CA LEU A 176 0.03 -2.89 -9.83
C LEU A 176 -0.87 -2.01 -10.68
N LEU A 177 -0.46 -0.78 -10.94
CA LEU A 177 -1.21 0.16 -11.78
C LEU A 177 -1.44 -0.43 -13.17
N SER A 178 -0.37 -0.98 -13.76
CA SER A 178 -0.42 -1.56 -15.10
C SER A 178 -1.33 -2.79 -15.16
N ALA A 179 -1.22 -3.69 -14.18
CA ALA A 179 -2.00 -4.93 -14.17
C ALA A 179 -3.50 -4.67 -14.11
N TYR A 180 -3.93 -3.64 -13.40
CA TYR A 180 -5.36 -3.36 -13.18
C TYR A 180 -5.86 -2.15 -13.96
N GLY A 181 -5.04 -1.55 -14.81
CA GLY A 181 -5.45 -0.40 -15.61
C GLY A 181 -5.82 0.81 -14.77
N LEU A 182 -5.02 1.11 -13.75
CA LEU A 182 -5.26 2.18 -12.80
C LEU A 182 -4.39 3.40 -13.08
N ASP A 183 -4.95 4.58 -12.79
CA ASP A 183 -4.22 5.84 -12.78
C ASP A 183 -3.97 6.28 -11.34
N LEU A 184 -2.75 6.66 -11.03
CA LEU A 184 -2.36 7.19 -9.73
C LEU A 184 -2.89 8.62 -9.59
N VAL A 185 -3.53 8.91 -8.46
CA VAL A 185 -3.98 10.27 -8.16
C VAL A 185 -2.79 11.08 -7.65
N THR A 186 -2.46 12.16 -8.35
CA THR A 186 -1.30 13.01 -8.05
C THR A 186 -1.72 14.45 -7.81
N GLY A 187 -0.87 15.17 -7.09
CA GLY A 187 -1.07 16.59 -6.82
C GLY A 187 0.16 17.44 -7.07
#